data_b95dbd8fc22d3146917e67546faf7876
#
_entry.id   b95dbd8fc22d3146917e67546faf7876
#
_cell.length_a   1.000
_cell.length_b   1.000
_cell.length_c   1.000
_cell.angle_alpha   90.00
_cell.angle_beta   90.00
_cell.angle_gamma   90.00
#
_symmetry.space_group_name_H-M   'P 1'
#
loop_
_entity.id
_entity.type
_entity.pdbx_description
1 polymer ?
#
loop_
_entity_poly.entity_id
_entity_poly.type
_entity_poly.pdbx_seq_one_letter_code
_entity_poly.pdbx_strand_id
1 'polypeptide(L)'
;QINWLVGGSMGGGPYQDHIDARTARMGQHLLGMAHINCTGCHDGAGHLDALSLWGKTAKRTQFWQLASFLARTEAYPTNITIGTSNQQYWGLREAPTPGVNNNYLQDYRLNTTTGNRPARQPAAFGGRTNVAPVYPFSGRGPGAGENYRVALAREVTSDFQFARASVNYLWKEFFGIGIVDPPDFFDPMRLDENNPPPAPWTLQPSHPALLRELAQDFAGNGYSV
;
A
#
# COMPACT_ATOMS: atom_id res chain seq x y z
N GLN A 1 12.14 -9.63 -2.16
CA GLN A 1 11.03 -10.29 -1.48
C GLN A 1 9.71 -9.90 -2.13
N ILE A 2 9.21 -10.76 -3.03
CA ILE A 2 8.07 -10.48 -3.91
C ILE A 2 6.77 -11.03 -3.28
N ASN A 3 6.85 -11.69 -2.12
CA ASN A 3 5.75 -12.45 -1.54
C ASN A 3 4.48 -11.62 -1.28
N TRP A 4 4.61 -10.34 -0.92
CA TRP A 4 3.47 -9.47 -0.73
C TRP A 4 2.72 -9.16 -2.04
N LEU A 5 3.43 -9.14 -3.18
CA LEU A 5 2.82 -8.95 -4.50
C LEU A 5 2.18 -10.24 -5.04
N VAL A 6 2.84 -11.38 -4.85
CA VAL A 6 2.41 -12.67 -5.39
C VAL A 6 1.38 -13.35 -4.49
N GLY A 7 1.61 -13.33 -3.18
CA GLY A 7 0.72 -13.96 -2.19
C GLY A 7 -0.67 -13.33 -2.05
N GLY A 8 -0.94 -12.23 -2.78
CA GLY A 8 -2.24 -11.56 -2.85
C GLY A 8 -3.22 -12.15 -3.85
N SER A 9 -2.86 -13.25 -4.49
CA SER A 9 -3.77 -13.93 -5.41
C SER A 9 -4.93 -14.55 -4.63
N MET A 10 -6.08 -13.91 -4.69
CA MET A 10 -7.33 -14.46 -4.16
C MET A 10 -7.92 -15.35 -5.25
N GLY A 11 -8.14 -16.63 -4.94
CA GLY A 11 -8.78 -17.55 -5.88
C GLY A 11 -10.21 -17.10 -6.19
N GLY A 12 -10.48 -16.76 -7.44
CA GLY A 12 -11.78 -16.30 -7.92
C GLY A 12 -12.08 -14.83 -7.58
N GLY A 13 -12.79 -14.17 -8.45
CA GLY A 13 -13.17 -12.75 -8.31
C GLY A 13 -12.58 -11.88 -9.41
N PRO A 14 -13.02 -10.63 -9.50
CA PRO A 14 -12.50 -9.68 -10.48
C PRO A 14 -11.05 -9.32 -10.18
N TYR A 15 -10.30 -9.03 -11.23
CA TYR A 15 -8.88 -8.69 -11.12
C TYR A 15 -8.60 -7.48 -10.19
N GLN A 16 -9.54 -6.55 -10.10
CA GLN A 16 -9.45 -5.43 -9.16
C GLN A 16 -9.35 -5.87 -7.70
N ASP A 17 -9.96 -6.99 -7.31
CA ASP A 17 -9.84 -7.50 -5.94
C ASP A 17 -8.41 -7.99 -5.63
N HIS A 18 -7.71 -8.54 -6.64
CA HIS A 18 -6.29 -8.90 -6.49
C HIS A 18 -5.41 -7.65 -6.35
N ILE A 19 -5.71 -6.59 -7.11
CA ILE A 19 -5.00 -5.32 -7.01
C ILE A 19 -5.25 -4.71 -5.62
N ASP A 20 -6.49 -4.70 -5.16
CA ASP A 20 -6.88 -4.18 -3.85
C ASP A 20 -6.18 -4.92 -2.71
N ALA A 21 -6.10 -6.26 -2.79
CA ALA A 21 -5.41 -7.07 -1.80
C ALA A 21 -3.90 -6.78 -1.76
N ARG A 22 -3.27 -6.58 -2.92
CA ARG A 22 -1.86 -6.17 -3.01
C ARG A 22 -1.64 -4.78 -2.40
N THR A 23 -2.54 -3.85 -2.68
CA THR A 23 -2.49 -2.48 -2.15
C THR A 23 -2.62 -2.47 -0.63
N ALA A 24 -3.57 -3.22 -0.08
CA ALA A 24 -3.74 -3.36 1.36
C ALA A 24 -2.47 -3.91 2.03
N ARG A 25 -1.86 -4.93 1.45
CA ARG A 25 -0.60 -5.52 1.95
C ARG A 25 0.57 -4.56 1.83
N MET A 26 0.67 -3.80 0.75
CA MET A 26 1.67 -2.76 0.61
C MET A 26 1.54 -1.73 1.74
N GLY A 27 0.34 -1.23 2.00
CA GLY A 27 0.07 -0.32 3.12
C GLY A 27 0.48 -0.91 4.45
N GLN A 28 0.12 -2.16 4.72
CA GLN A 28 0.47 -2.87 5.95
C GLN A 28 1.98 -3.08 6.10
N HIS A 29 2.63 -3.70 5.11
CA HIS A 29 4.01 -4.16 5.26
C HIS A 29 5.07 -3.08 5.01
N LEU A 30 4.77 -2.09 4.15
CA LEU A 30 5.75 -1.05 3.82
C LEU A 30 5.51 0.25 4.59
N LEU A 31 4.26 0.55 4.91
CA LEU A 31 3.92 1.80 5.62
C LEU A 31 3.47 1.55 7.08
N GLY A 32 3.31 0.29 7.49
CA GLY A 32 2.77 -0.03 8.80
C GLY A 32 1.33 0.44 9.00
N MET A 33 0.53 0.51 7.93
CA MET A 33 -0.81 1.10 7.94
C MET A 33 -1.87 0.10 7.45
N ALA A 34 -2.14 -0.95 8.24
CA ALA A 34 -3.10 -2.00 7.89
C ALA A 34 -4.52 -1.45 7.67
N HIS A 35 -4.89 -0.36 8.34
CA HIS A 35 -6.20 0.26 8.20
C HIS A 35 -6.44 0.95 6.83
N ILE A 36 -5.42 1.12 5.99
CA ILE A 36 -5.59 1.46 4.56
C ILE A 36 -6.56 0.47 3.89
N ASN A 37 -6.54 -0.81 4.27
CA ASN A 37 -7.46 -1.81 3.74
C ASN A 37 -8.94 -1.46 3.95
N CYS A 38 -9.28 -0.81 5.04
CA CYS A 38 -10.67 -0.39 5.33
C CYS A 38 -11.17 0.59 4.26
N THR A 39 -10.30 1.50 3.80
CA THR A 39 -10.65 2.49 2.78
C THR A 39 -10.88 1.89 1.38
N GLY A 40 -10.53 0.62 1.19
CA GLY A 40 -10.92 -0.12 -0.01
C GLY A 40 -12.44 -0.38 -0.13
N CYS A 41 -13.17 -0.30 0.99
CA CYS A 41 -14.62 -0.55 1.04
C CYS A 41 -15.45 0.72 1.27
N HIS A 42 -14.96 1.67 2.06
CA HIS A 42 -15.70 2.88 2.45
C HIS A 42 -14.73 4.04 2.74
N ASP A 43 -15.26 5.25 2.82
CA ASP A 43 -14.52 6.39 3.38
C ASP A 43 -14.26 6.15 4.87
N GLY A 44 -13.22 6.79 5.40
CA GLY A 44 -12.85 6.63 6.80
C GLY A 44 -13.82 7.27 7.78
N ALA A 45 -14.43 8.41 7.41
CA ALA A 45 -15.38 9.12 8.26
C ALA A 45 -16.56 8.24 8.68
N GLY A 46 -16.86 8.20 9.96
CA GLY A 46 -17.92 7.36 10.54
C GLY A 46 -17.53 5.90 10.76
N HIS A 47 -16.34 5.47 10.29
CA HIS A 47 -15.88 4.09 10.40
C HIS A 47 -14.51 3.97 11.10
N LEU A 48 -13.60 4.92 10.85
CA LEU A 48 -12.25 4.91 11.42
C LEU A 48 -12.04 5.99 12.47
N ASP A 49 -13.07 6.76 12.82
CA ASP A 49 -12.98 7.91 13.72
C ASP A 49 -12.43 7.57 15.11
N ALA A 50 -12.73 6.36 15.61
CA ALA A 50 -12.26 5.90 16.91
C ALA A 50 -10.92 5.14 16.85
N LEU A 51 -10.43 4.83 15.64
CA LEU A 51 -9.25 3.97 15.43
C LEU A 51 -8.02 4.75 14.96
N SER A 52 -8.22 5.80 14.15
CA SER A 52 -7.14 6.53 13.52
C SER A 52 -7.57 7.96 13.20
N LEU A 53 -6.75 8.93 13.61
CA LEU A 53 -6.97 10.34 13.33
C LEU A 53 -6.80 10.62 11.82
N TRP A 54 -5.80 10.01 11.17
CA TRP A 54 -5.65 10.02 9.71
C TRP A 54 -6.85 9.33 9.05
N GLY A 55 -7.23 8.17 9.56
CA GLY A 55 -8.33 7.36 9.01
C GLY A 55 -9.64 8.11 8.95
N LYS A 56 -9.94 8.98 9.91
CA LYS A 56 -11.13 9.84 9.92
C LYS A 56 -11.28 10.67 8.65
N THR A 57 -10.18 11.11 8.05
CA THR A 57 -10.18 11.95 6.84
C THR A 57 -9.93 11.18 5.55
N ALA A 58 -9.48 9.93 5.67
CA ALA A 58 -9.13 9.10 4.52
C ALA A 58 -10.35 8.81 3.62
N LYS A 59 -10.12 8.84 2.32
CA LYS A 59 -11.14 8.63 1.30
C LYS A 59 -10.90 7.33 0.52
N ARG A 60 -11.98 6.65 0.19
CA ARG A 60 -11.97 5.48 -0.69
C ARG A 60 -11.33 5.77 -2.04
N THR A 61 -11.49 6.99 -2.54
CA THR A 61 -10.86 7.45 -3.78
C THR A 61 -9.33 7.41 -3.72
N GLN A 62 -8.74 7.72 -2.56
CA GLN A 62 -7.29 7.64 -2.34
C GLN A 62 -6.79 6.19 -2.38
N PHE A 63 -7.58 5.24 -1.86
CA PHE A 63 -7.26 3.82 -1.98
C PHE A 63 -7.23 3.39 -3.45
N TRP A 64 -8.22 3.79 -4.27
CA TRP A 64 -8.24 3.43 -5.68
C TRP A 64 -7.09 4.06 -6.47
N GLN A 65 -6.72 5.29 -6.14
CA GLN A 65 -5.55 5.95 -6.72
C GLN A 65 -4.26 5.22 -6.37
N LEU A 66 -4.10 4.79 -5.12
CA LEU A 66 -2.96 4.00 -4.68
C LEU A 66 -2.96 2.62 -5.36
N ALA A 67 -4.10 1.96 -5.46
CA ALA A 67 -4.26 0.67 -6.13
C ALA A 67 -3.91 0.74 -7.62
N SER A 68 -4.12 1.90 -8.24
CA SER A 68 -3.83 2.11 -9.66
C SER A 68 -2.35 1.93 -10.01
N PHE A 69 -1.43 2.15 -9.09
CA PHE A 69 0.00 1.85 -9.32
C PHE A 69 0.28 0.36 -9.57
N LEU A 70 -0.56 -0.51 -9.03
CA LEU A 70 -0.41 -1.97 -9.15
C LEU A 70 -1.27 -2.58 -10.24
N ALA A 71 -2.12 -1.77 -10.91
CA ALA A 71 -3.09 -2.24 -11.88
C ALA A 71 -2.47 -2.94 -13.10
N ARG A 72 -1.26 -2.52 -13.50
CA ARG A 72 -0.52 -3.10 -14.62
C ARG A 72 0.45 -4.20 -14.20
N THR A 73 0.44 -4.59 -12.93
CA THR A 73 1.36 -5.62 -12.42
C THR A 73 0.84 -7.01 -12.72
N GLU A 74 1.52 -7.72 -13.60
CA GLU A 74 1.26 -9.12 -13.89
C GLU A 74 2.22 -10.02 -13.14
N ALA A 75 1.67 -11.00 -12.41
CA ALA A 75 2.41 -12.14 -11.89
C ALA A 75 2.23 -13.31 -12.86
N TYR A 76 3.30 -13.90 -13.34
CA TYR A 76 3.25 -15.01 -14.30
C TYR A 76 4.12 -16.17 -13.80
N PRO A 77 3.65 -17.41 -13.97
CA PRO A 77 4.46 -18.56 -13.67
C PRO A 77 5.56 -18.72 -14.72
N THR A 78 6.74 -19.07 -14.29
CA THR A 78 7.84 -19.49 -15.14
C THR A 78 8.41 -20.80 -14.63
N ASN A 79 8.72 -21.72 -15.53
CA ASN A 79 9.31 -23.01 -15.17
C ASN A 79 10.81 -22.96 -15.43
N ILE A 80 11.58 -23.36 -14.44
CA ILE A 80 13.02 -23.58 -14.58
C ILE A 80 13.29 -25.05 -14.31
N THR A 81 13.96 -25.70 -15.25
CA THR A 81 14.39 -27.09 -15.08
C THR A 81 15.75 -27.10 -14.37
N ILE A 82 15.79 -27.71 -13.19
CA ILE A 82 17.02 -27.93 -12.44
C ILE A 82 17.26 -29.44 -12.36
N GLY A 83 18.21 -29.93 -13.13
CA GLY A 83 18.42 -31.37 -13.31
C GLY A 83 17.20 -32.01 -14.00
N THR A 84 16.56 -32.96 -13.34
CA THR A 84 15.33 -33.64 -13.82
C THR A 84 14.04 -33.06 -13.25
N SER A 85 14.13 -32.04 -12.38
CA SER A 85 12.99 -31.45 -11.68
C SER A 85 12.58 -30.11 -12.29
N ASN A 86 11.30 -29.97 -12.64
CA ASN A 86 10.73 -28.68 -13.00
C ASN A 86 10.34 -27.94 -11.72
N GLN A 87 10.92 -26.75 -11.53
CA GLN A 87 10.57 -25.83 -10.46
C GLN A 87 9.77 -24.68 -11.04
N GLN A 88 8.63 -24.37 -10.43
CA GLN A 88 7.81 -23.23 -10.83
C GLN A 88 8.20 -22.00 -9.99
N TYR A 89 8.53 -20.92 -10.67
CA TYR A 89 8.79 -19.61 -10.10
C TYR A 89 7.76 -18.61 -10.58
N TRP A 90 7.58 -17.57 -9.82
CA TRP A 90 6.71 -16.45 -10.18
C TRP A 90 7.55 -15.24 -10.58
N GLY A 91 7.41 -14.84 -11.84
CA GLY A 91 7.95 -13.58 -12.32
C GLY A 91 6.94 -12.46 -12.18
N LEU A 92 7.44 -11.24 -12.13
CA LEU A 92 6.62 -10.02 -12.15
C LEU A 92 7.03 -9.17 -13.34
N ARG A 93 6.05 -8.71 -14.09
CA ARG A 93 6.27 -7.71 -15.15
C ARG A 93 5.18 -6.66 -15.12
N GLU A 94 5.44 -5.51 -15.72
CA GLU A 94 4.42 -4.55 -16.06
C GLU A 94 3.91 -4.84 -17.46
N ALA A 95 2.60 -4.87 -17.61
CA ALA A 95 2.00 -5.04 -18.92
C ALA A 95 2.35 -3.84 -19.83
N PRO A 96 2.91 -4.08 -21.00
CA PRO A 96 3.41 -3.01 -21.87
C PRO A 96 2.31 -2.12 -22.42
N THR A 97 1.07 -2.62 -22.51
CA THR A 97 -0.06 -1.85 -23.04
C THR A 97 -1.35 -2.31 -22.37
N PRO A 98 -2.18 -1.40 -21.84
CA PRO A 98 -3.50 -1.75 -21.36
C PRO A 98 -4.37 -2.30 -22.49
N GLY A 99 -4.90 -3.49 -22.34
CA GLY A 99 -5.97 -3.99 -23.19
C GLY A 99 -5.61 -4.84 -24.40
N VAL A 100 -4.36 -5.20 -24.64
CA VAL A 100 -4.01 -6.13 -25.72
C VAL A 100 -4.02 -7.57 -25.20
N ASN A 101 -5.08 -8.30 -25.53
CA ASN A 101 -5.26 -9.75 -25.39
C ASN A 101 -5.38 -10.39 -24.01
N ASN A 102 -5.48 -9.65 -22.91
CA ASN A 102 -5.85 -10.24 -21.63
C ASN A 102 -6.77 -9.28 -20.86
N ASN A 103 -7.95 -9.74 -20.50
CA ASN A 103 -8.91 -9.02 -19.65
C ASN A 103 -8.35 -8.64 -18.25
N TYR A 104 -7.10 -8.99 -17.98
CA TYR A 104 -6.46 -8.89 -16.66
C TYR A 104 -5.48 -7.71 -16.53
N LEU A 105 -5.07 -7.06 -17.63
CA LEU A 105 -4.00 -6.06 -17.62
C LEU A 105 -4.51 -4.69 -18.09
N GLN A 106 -5.48 -4.19 -17.36
CA GLN A 106 -6.08 -2.88 -17.63
C GLN A 106 -5.71 -1.91 -16.52
N ASP A 107 -5.78 -0.60 -16.82
CA ASP A 107 -5.77 0.41 -15.77
C ASP A 107 -6.84 0.11 -14.73
N TYR A 108 -6.63 0.55 -13.49
CA TYR A 108 -7.60 0.34 -12.43
C TYR A 108 -8.95 0.94 -12.79
N ARG A 109 -10.00 0.14 -12.78
CA ARG A 109 -11.32 0.52 -13.24
C ARG A 109 -12.37 0.47 -12.14
N LEU A 110 -13.32 1.40 -12.21
CA LEU A 110 -14.43 1.53 -11.28
C LEU A 110 -15.74 0.90 -11.79
N ASN A 111 -15.68 0.15 -12.88
CA ASN A 111 -16.88 -0.47 -13.48
C ASN A 111 -17.22 -1.85 -12.90
N THR A 112 -16.49 -2.30 -11.89
CA THR A 112 -16.73 -3.60 -11.28
C THR A 112 -17.82 -3.51 -10.22
N THR A 113 -18.86 -4.33 -10.38
CA THR A 113 -19.99 -4.43 -9.44
C THR A 113 -20.00 -5.74 -8.67
N THR A 114 -19.06 -6.64 -8.98
CA THR A 114 -18.90 -7.98 -8.38
C THR A 114 -17.58 -8.09 -7.66
N GLY A 115 -17.45 -9.08 -6.79
CA GLY A 115 -16.25 -9.35 -6.01
C GLY A 115 -16.48 -9.20 -4.51
N ASN A 116 -15.40 -9.19 -3.75
CA ASN A 116 -15.43 -9.18 -2.28
C ASN A 116 -15.50 -7.78 -1.67
N ARG A 117 -15.55 -6.73 -2.50
CA ARG A 117 -15.64 -5.35 -2.06
C ARG A 117 -16.92 -4.70 -2.55
N PRO A 118 -17.45 -3.70 -1.83
CA PRO A 118 -18.58 -2.91 -2.30
C PRO A 118 -18.31 -2.31 -3.68
N ALA A 119 -19.35 -2.17 -4.49
CA ALA A 119 -19.27 -1.63 -5.84
C ALA A 119 -18.43 -0.33 -5.89
N ARG A 120 -17.54 -0.25 -6.85
CA ARG A 120 -16.73 0.93 -7.12
C ARG A 120 -17.59 1.97 -7.82
N GLN A 121 -17.42 3.22 -7.44
CA GLN A 121 -18.35 4.29 -7.85
C GLN A 121 -17.66 5.26 -8.83
N PRO A 122 -17.90 5.16 -10.15
CA PRO A 122 -17.37 6.10 -11.13
C PRO A 122 -17.73 7.56 -10.86
N ALA A 123 -18.90 7.82 -10.26
CA ALA A 123 -19.34 9.16 -9.90
C ALA A 123 -18.35 9.92 -9.00
N ALA A 124 -17.60 9.22 -8.15
CA ALA A 124 -16.57 9.82 -7.32
C ALA A 124 -15.42 10.47 -8.13
N PHE A 125 -15.29 10.12 -9.41
CA PHE A 125 -14.31 10.68 -10.35
C PHE A 125 -15.00 11.33 -11.56
N GLY A 126 -16.17 11.97 -11.38
CA GLY A 126 -16.88 12.62 -12.46
C GLY A 126 -17.34 11.68 -13.58
N GLY A 127 -17.69 10.44 -13.25
CA GLY A 127 -18.11 9.42 -14.21
C GLY A 127 -16.97 8.70 -14.94
N ARG A 128 -15.70 9.01 -14.62
CA ARG A 128 -14.56 8.31 -15.21
C ARG A 128 -14.48 6.88 -14.69
N THR A 129 -14.27 5.94 -15.57
CA THR A 129 -14.12 4.52 -15.21
C THR A 129 -12.68 4.15 -14.86
N ASN A 130 -11.69 4.89 -15.39
CA ASN A 130 -10.26 4.65 -15.13
C ASN A 130 -9.75 5.62 -14.07
N VAL A 131 -8.95 5.12 -13.14
CA VAL A 131 -8.34 5.89 -12.07
C VAL A 131 -6.84 6.02 -12.36
N ALA A 132 -6.35 7.26 -12.41
CA ALA A 132 -4.93 7.51 -12.51
C ALA A 132 -4.23 7.21 -11.18
N PRO A 133 -3.01 6.64 -11.20
CA PRO A 133 -2.23 6.45 -9.99
C PRO A 133 -1.84 7.79 -9.35
N VAL A 134 -2.15 7.92 -8.06
CA VAL A 134 -1.72 9.05 -7.22
C VAL A 134 -1.36 8.51 -5.84
N TYR A 135 -0.17 8.84 -5.36
CA TYR A 135 0.25 8.48 -4.01
C TYR A 135 -0.41 9.42 -2.99
N PRO A 136 -1.22 8.91 -2.05
CA PRO A 136 -2.12 9.76 -1.25
C PRO A 136 -1.39 10.70 -0.27
N PHE A 137 -0.13 10.41 0.08
CA PHE A 137 0.62 11.20 1.03
C PHE A 137 1.47 12.31 0.37
N SER A 138 1.84 12.16 -0.90
CA SER A 138 2.58 13.19 -1.66
C SER A 138 1.74 13.88 -2.73
N GLY A 139 0.61 13.30 -3.12
CA GLY A 139 -0.21 13.76 -4.25
C GLY A 139 0.42 13.53 -5.62
N ARG A 140 1.56 12.82 -5.70
CA ARG A 140 2.29 12.59 -6.95
C ARG A 140 1.90 11.25 -7.59
N GLY A 141 2.08 11.18 -8.91
CA GLY A 141 1.88 9.99 -9.72
C GLY A 141 3.10 9.66 -10.57
N PRO A 142 2.98 8.70 -11.49
CA PRO A 142 4.02 8.40 -12.47
C PRO A 142 4.29 9.59 -13.40
N GLY A 143 5.55 9.77 -13.76
CA GLY A 143 5.94 10.64 -14.88
C GLY A 143 5.48 10.09 -16.23
N ALA A 144 5.63 10.89 -17.28
CA ALA A 144 5.28 10.48 -18.63
C ALA A 144 6.12 9.24 -19.05
N GLY A 145 5.43 8.14 -19.36
CA GLY A 145 6.09 6.88 -19.75
C GLY A 145 6.75 6.10 -18.60
N GLU A 146 6.66 6.57 -17.37
CA GLU A 146 7.24 5.88 -16.21
C GLU A 146 6.46 4.61 -15.89
N ASN A 147 7.19 3.55 -15.57
CA ASN A 147 6.62 2.31 -15.08
C ASN A 147 5.90 2.56 -13.73
N TYR A 148 4.66 2.10 -13.58
CA TYR A 148 3.83 2.38 -12.41
C TYR A 148 4.43 1.83 -11.11
N ARG A 149 5.04 0.63 -11.15
CA ARG A 149 5.70 0.06 -9.96
C ARG A 149 6.98 0.80 -9.59
N VAL A 150 7.73 1.30 -10.57
CA VAL A 150 8.93 2.12 -10.32
C VAL A 150 8.50 3.44 -9.67
N ALA A 151 7.44 4.06 -10.19
CA ALA A 151 6.88 5.26 -9.59
C ALA A 151 6.41 5.00 -8.14
N LEU A 152 5.69 3.91 -7.90
CA LEU A 152 5.26 3.53 -6.55
C LEU A 152 6.46 3.32 -5.63
N ALA A 153 7.48 2.60 -6.08
CA ALA A 153 8.69 2.37 -5.29
C ALA A 153 9.36 3.69 -4.90
N ARG A 154 9.49 4.62 -5.86
CA ARG A 154 10.02 5.96 -5.61
C ARG A 154 9.19 6.72 -4.56
N GLU A 155 7.87 6.72 -4.69
CA GLU A 155 7.01 7.43 -3.72
C GLU A 155 7.08 6.81 -2.33
N VAL A 156 7.01 5.48 -2.23
CA VAL A 156 7.09 4.77 -0.94
C VAL A 156 8.44 4.97 -0.26
N THR A 157 9.55 4.81 -0.98
CA THR A 157 10.88 4.96 -0.39
C THR A 157 11.25 6.42 -0.10
N SER A 158 10.58 7.38 -0.72
CA SER A 158 10.71 8.80 -0.40
C SER A 158 9.82 9.24 0.77
N ASP A 159 8.86 8.42 1.16
CA ASP A 159 8.00 8.69 2.32
C ASP A 159 8.71 8.24 3.60
N PHE A 160 8.92 9.17 4.51
CA PHE A 160 9.58 8.87 5.79
C PHE A 160 8.82 7.83 6.62
N GLN A 161 7.52 7.63 6.34
CA GLN A 161 6.73 6.59 6.97
C GLN A 161 7.24 5.18 6.66
N PHE A 162 7.84 4.97 5.48
CA PHE A 162 8.50 3.71 5.14
C PHE A 162 9.65 3.38 6.09
N ALA A 163 10.51 4.36 6.38
CA ALA A 163 11.60 4.20 7.33
C ALA A 163 11.08 3.92 8.74
N ARG A 164 10.07 4.68 9.20
CA ARG A 164 9.44 4.47 10.52
C ARG A 164 8.87 3.07 10.67
N ALA A 165 8.09 2.60 9.68
CA ALA A 165 7.50 1.28 9.71
C ALA A 165 8.58 0.18 9.72
N SER A 166 9.60 0.32 8.87
CA SER A 166 10.69 -0.66 8.76
C SER A 166 11.44 -0.83 10.08
N VAL A 167 11.89 0.26 10.69
CA VAL A 167 12.62 0.19 11.97
C VAL A 167 11.73 -0.28 13.11
N ASN A 168 10.43 0.04 13.09
CA ASN A 168 9.50 -0.41 14.11
C ASN A 168 9.23 -1.92 14.02
N TYR A 169 9.14 -2.48 12.81
CA TYR A 169 9.06 -3.93 12.62
C TYR A 169 10.34 -4.63 13.11
N LEU A 170 11.52 -4.09 12.77
CA LEU A 170 12.80 -4.62 13.26
C LEU A 170 12.89 -4.55 14.79
N TRP A 171 12.51 -3.41 15.37
CA TRP A 171 12.46 -3.23 16.81
C TRP A 171 11.59 -4.28 17.49
N LYS A 172 10.40 -4.52 16.95
CA LYS A 172 9.50 -5.56 17.47
C LYS A 172 10.12 -6.95 17.42
N GLU A 173 10.82 -7.30 16.33
CA GLU A 173 11.51 -8.61 16.23
C GLU A 173 12.56 -8.81 17.32
N PHE A 174 13.25 -7.74 17.72
CA PHE A 174 14.29 -7.81 18.77
C PHE A 174 13.72 -7.74 20.19
N PHE A 175 12.68 -6.94 20.41
CA PHE A 175 12.19 -6.61 21.74
C PHE A 175 10.79 -7.16 22.07
N GLY A 176 10.14 -7.81 21.11
CA GLY A 176 8.81 -8.41 21.28
C GLY A 176 7.63 -7.43 21.19
N ILE A 177 7.87 -6.12 21.31
CA ILE A 177 6.87 -5.06 21.20
C ILE A 177 7.40 -3.91 20.35
N GLY A 178 6.56 -3.30 19.53
CA GLY A 178 6.92 -2.14 18.73
C GLY A 178 7.03 -0.85 19.54
N ILE A 179 7.79 0.13 19.05
CA ILE A 179 7.74 1.52 19.57
C ILE A 179 6.36 2.11 19.27
N VAL A 180 5.78 1.73 18.14
CA VAL A 180 4.35 1.82 17.84
C VAL A 180 3.80 0.40 17.86
N ASP A 181 2.79 0.15 18.68
CA ASP A 181 2.15 -1.17 18.81
C ASP A 181 0.63 -1.03 18.73
N PRO A 182 -0.07 -1.84 17.89
CA PRO A 182 0.45 -2.84 16.95
C PRO A 182 1.34 -2.21 15.86
N PRO A 183 2.40 -2.92 15.39
CA PRO A 183 3.43 -2.34 14.52
C PRO A 183 2.95 -2.02 13.10
N ASP A 184 1.79 -2.51 12.72
CA ASP A 184 1.12 -2.26 11.45
C ASP A 184 -0.09 -1.30 11.58
N PHE A 185 -0.17 -0.55 12.68
CA PHE A 185 -1.29 0.36 12.96
C PHE A 185 -0.85 1.82 13.15
N PHE A 186 0.15 2.25 12.38
CA PHE A 186 0.61 3.63 12.39
C PHE A 186 -0.49 4.62 12.01
N ASP A 187 -0.58 5.69 12.77
CA ASP A 187 -1.39 6.87 12.45
C ASP A 187 -0.46 8.07 12.16
N PRO A 188 -0.28 8.45 10.89
CA PRO A 188 0.64 9.53 10.52
C PRO A 188 0.37 10.87 11.21
N MET A 189 -0.86 11.11 11.66
CA MET A 189 -1.25 12.34 12.34
C MET A 189 -0.94 12.34 13.85
N ARG A 190 -0.29 11.26 14.36
CA ARG A 190 0.02 11.10 15.79
C ARG A 190 1.48 10.79 16.06
N LEU A 191 2.38 11.18 15.14
CA LEU A 191 3.80 10.80 15.19
C LEU A 191 4.73 11.97 15.52
N ASP A 192 4.28 13.19 15.36
CA ASP A 192 5.10 14.39 15.51
C ASP A 192 4.97 14.97 16.94
N GLU A 193 6.06 14.92 17.71
CA GLU A 193 6.12 15.47 19.06
C GLU A 193 6.08 17.01 19.09
N ASN A 194 6.45 17.68 17.98
CA ASN A 194 6.38 19.12 17.86
C ASN A 194 5.00 19.63 17.43
N ASN A 195 4.17 18.72 16.91
CA ASN A 195 2.79 19.00 16.53
C ASN A 195 1.89 17.87 17.07
N PRO A 196 1.67 17.81 18.39
CA PRO A 196 0.92 16.74 19.01
C PRO A 196 -0.54 16.72 18.55
N PRO A 197 -1.16 15.55 18.47
CA PRO A 197 -2.55 15.44 18.05
C PRO A 197 -3.49 16.15 19.05
N PRO A 198 -4.68 16.60 18.59
CA PRO A 198 -5.68 17.20 19.47
C PRO A 198 -6.26 16.16 20.43
N ALA A 199 -6.65 16.61 21.62
CA ALA A 199 -7.36 15.74 22.57
C ALA A 199 -8.64 15.15 21.93
N PRO A 200 -9.02 13.92 22.28
CA PRO A 200 -8.45 13.02 23.27
C PRO A 200 -7.25 12.19 22.78
N TRP A 201 -6.78 12.41 21.55
CA TRP A 201 -5.66 11.69 20.97
C TRP A 201 -4.34 12.05 21.65
N THR A 202 -3.45 11.08 21.75
CA THR A 202 -2.08 11.25 22.25
C THR A 202 -1.09 10.86 21.17
N LEU A 203 0.17 11.23 21.34
CA LEU A 203 1.26 10.67 20.52
C LEU A 203 1.17 9.14 20.54
N GLN A 204 1.37 8.53 19.39
CA GLN A 204 1.25 7.08 19.25
C GLN A 204 2.53 6.34 19.66
N PRO A 205 3.74 6.77 19.25
CA PRO A 205 4.97 6.11 19.67
C PRO A 205 5.18 6.22 21.19
N SER A 206 5.58 5.12 21.83
CA SER A 206 6.00 5.12 23.23
C SER A 206 7.26 5.97 23.46
N HIS A 207 8.12 6.07 22.43
CA HIS A 207 9.36 6.82 22.41
C HIS A 207 9.51 7.55 21.06
N PRO A 208 8.86 8.72 20.87
CA PRO A 208 8.81 9.40 19.57
C PRO A 208 10.20 9.81 19.03
N ALA A 209 11.06 10.36 19.91
CA ALA A 209 12.41 10.75 19.53
C ALA A 209 13.23 9.55 19.06
N LEU A 210 13.18 8.43 19.79
CA LEU A 210 13.89 7.20 19.41
C LEU A 210 13.43 6.68 18.05
N LEU A 211 12.12 6.61 17.82
CA LEU A 211 11.58 6.17 16.53
C LEU A 211 12.07 7.08 15.39
N ARG A 212 12.07 8.37 15.60
CA ARG A 212 12.56 9.37 14.62
C ARG A 212 14.05 9.16 14.31
N GLU A 213 14.89 9.07 15.32
CA GLU A 213 16.35 8.90 15.18
C GLU A 213 16.70 7.60 14.44
N LEU A 214 16.09 6.48 14.84
CA LEU A 214 16.27 5.19 14.16
C LEU A 214 15.83 5.25 12.70
N ALA A 215 14.69 5.87 12.41
CA ALA A 215 14.19 6.00 11.04
C ALA A 215 15.07 6.93 10.19
N GLN A 216 15.62 8.00 10.77
CA GLN A 216 16.56 8.89 10.09
C GLN A 216 17.87 8.19 9.77
N ASP A 217 18.43 7.46 10.73
CA ASP A 217 19.66 6.69 10.53
C ASP A 217 19.48 5.61 9.44
N PHE A 218 18.39 4.86 9.52
CA PHE A 218 18.06 3.83 8.53
C PHE A 218 17.90 4.41 7.11
N ALA A 219 17.18 5.53 6.96
CA ALA A 219 17.04 6.20 5.67
C ALA A 219 18.37 6.80 5.20
N GLY A 220 19.15 7.43 6.10
CA GLY A 220 20.45 8.04 5.80
C GLY A 220 21.50 7.03 5.35
N ASN A 221 21.41 5.79 5.82
CA ASN A 221 22.28 4.67 5.43
C ASN A 221 21.76 3.87 4.22
N GLY A 222 20.84 4.44 3.44
CA GLY A 222 20.31 3.79 2.23
C GLY A 222 19.47 2.55 2.52
N TYR A 223 18.76 2.55 3.66
CA TYR A 223 17.91 1.43 4.10
C TYR A 223 18.68 0.12 4.37
N SER A 224 19.94 0.24 4.77
CA SER A 224 20.77 -0.91 5.21
C SER A 224 20.59 -1.15 6.70
N VAL A 225 20.51 -2.44 7.08
CA VAL A 225 20.47 -2.90 8.48
C VAL A 225 21.81 -3.44 8.88
#